data_86c6ae08942a80e281d75f36ac12ed3a
#
_entry.id   86c6ae08942a80e281d75f36ac12ed3a
#
_cell.length_a   1.000
_cell.length_b   1.000
_cell.length_c   1.000
_cell.angle_alpha   90.00
_cell.angle_beta   90.00
_cell.angle_gamma   90.00
#
_symmetry.space_group_name_H-M   'P 1'
#
loop_
_entity.id
_entity.type
_entity.pdbx_description
1 polymer ?
#
loop_
_entity_poly.entity_id
_entity_poly.type
_entity_poly.pdbx_seq_one_letter_code
_entity_poly.pdbx_strand_id
1 'polypeptide(L)'
;MLFPLVVHPWNLILAGLAGLSCCLVLWQWLAARRFPLHQKANARDFTPAVSVLKPLKGCDETTETSLRSWFAQQYAGNWEILFGVADGQDTVCDIVRRLITQNPSVSARLVVCENLTGANAKVAKLARLQQLAAHGLILISDADVRVTPDFIGNMVAPLRAEQTALVNCFYRLANPTTTALQWEAVAINADFWSQVLQSTTLKPLNFALGAAILVRRQALEEIGGFASLVDCLADDYQLGRQIAEHGHNLALCSQVVECWDSPKDWRQVWKHQLRWARTIRVCQPGPYFFSILSNGSLWPAILAVAALGSGNLWFGLLAAGLCIGMRILLAQDLQRRFTPNRRLVSPFWLVPTKDFAQAILWLGAFLGTSIEWRGRRMKVRRDGTLLAAD
;
A
#
# COMPACT_ATOMS: atom_id res chain seq x y z
N MET A 1 44.74 22.29 23.29
CA MET A 1 44.69 20.98 23.95
C MET A 1 43.76 20.09 23.13
N LEU A 2 44.31 19.18 22.36
CA LEU A 2 43.52 18.11 21.69
C LEU A 2 43.18 17.07 22.78
N PHE A 3 41.93 17.07 23.26
CA PHE A 3 41.46 15.99 24.12
C PHE A 3 41.53 14.69 23.28
N PRO A 4 42.13 13.61 23.77
CA PRO A 4 42.08 12.34 23.07
C PRO A 4 40.61 11.93 22.95
N LEU A 5 40.14 11.72 21.72
CA LEU A 5 38.83 11.13 21.43
C LEU A 5 38.77 9.74 22.03
N VAL A 6 38.32 9.60 23.27
CA VAL A 6 38.01 8.28 23.82
C VAL A 6 36.75 7.79 23.13
N VAL A 7 36.96 7.06 22.04
CA VAL A 7 35.85 6.47 21.29
C VAL A 7 35.40 5.22 22.04
N HIS A 8 34.33 5.32 22.79
CA HIS A 8 33.71 4.15 23.42
C HIS A 8 33.25 3.15 22.33
N PRO A 9 33.51 1.84 22.49
CA PRO A 9 33.10 0.82 21.50
C PRO A 9 31.62 0.91 21.07
N TRP A 10 30.74 1.26 22.00
CA TRP A 10 29.32 1.48 21.73
C TRP A 10 29.05 2.60 20.71
N ASN A 11 29.84 3.69 20.73
CA ASN A 11 29.69 4.80 19.78
C ASN A 11 30.07 4.33 18.37
N LEU A 12 31.01 3.43 18.20
CA LEU A 12 31.35 2.84 16.90
C LEU A 12 30.22 1.98 16.36
N ILE A 13 29.60 1.14 17.22
CA ILE A 13 28.45 0.33 16.83
C ILE A 13 27.28 1.22 16.40
N LEU A 14 26.97 2.25 17.20
CA LEU A 14 25.88 3.19 16.89
C LEU A 14 26.17 4.03 15.65
N ALA A 15 27.40 4.42 15.42
CA ALA A 15 27.81 5.11 14.19
C ALA A 15 27.67 4.16 12.97
N GLY A 16 28.01 2.89 13.12
CA GLY A 16 27.78 1.85 12.12
C GLY A 16 26.30 1.67 11.79
N LEU A 17 25.43 1.63 12.80
CA LEU A 17 23.96 1.52 12.62
C LEU A 17 23.38 2.80 11.96
N ALA A 18 23.83 3.97 12.38
CA ALA A 18 23.43 5.24 11.76
C ALA A 18 23.86 5.28 10.28
N GLY A 19 25.11 4.91 9.98
CA GLY A 19 25.62 4.81 8.61
C GLY A 19 24.85 3.79 7.78
N LEU A 20 24.57 2.61 8.33
CA LEU A 20 23.77 1.58 7.67
C LEU A 20 22.35 2.09 7.36
N SER A 21 21.69 2.75 8.31
CA SER A 21 20.36 3.31 8.09
C SER A 21 20.36 4.34 6.95
N CYS A 22 21.37 5.21 6.89
CA CYS A 22 21.57 6.16 5.79
C CYS A 22 21.75 5.44 4.44
N CYS A 23 22.60 4.42 4.39
CA CYS A 23 22.81 3.63 3.17
C CYS A 23 21.52 2.94 2.70
N LEU A 24 20.73 2.36 3.62
CA LEU A 24 19.47 1.72 3.30
C LEU A 24 18.43 2.72 2.76
N VAL A 25 18.30 3.90 3.38
CA VAL A 25 17.40 4.97 2.92
C VAL A 25 17.84 5.50 1.55
N LEU A 26 19.14 5.67 1.34
CA LEU A 26 19.68 6.08 0.04
C LEU A 26 19.40 5.02 -1.04
N TRP A 27 19.54 3.74 -0.72
CA TRP A 27 19.22 2.65 -1.63
C TRP A 27 17.72 2.64 -1.99
N GLN A 28 16.82 2.83 -1.02
CA GLN A 28 15.38 2.97 -1.27
C GLN A 28 15.11 4.11 -2.26
N TRP A 29 15.73 5.26 -2.03
CA TRP A 29 15.62 6.41 -2.91
C TRP A 29 16.15 6.14 -4.32
N LEU A 30 17.32 5.50 -4.46
CA LEU A 30 17.88 5.13 -5.77
C LEU A 30 16.99 4.13 -6.52
N ALA A 31 16.45 3.13 -5.84
CA ALA A 31 15.51 2.18 -6.44
C ALA A 31 14.25 2.89 -6.93
N ALA A 32 13.71 3.79 -6.10
CA ALA A 32 12.55 4.59 -6.44
C ALA A 32 12.80 5.56 -7.61
N ARG A 33 13.99 6.16 -7.69
CA ARG A 33 14.37 7.06 -8.79
C ARG A 33 14.47 6.37 -10.15
N ARG A 34 14.78 5.08 -10.17
CA ARG A 34 14.88 4.28 -11.40
C ARG A 34 13.52 3.80 -11.92
N PHE A 35 12.49 3.79 -11.07
CA PHE A 35 11.16 3.32 -11.47
C PHE A 35 10.45 4.39 -12.33
N PRO A 36 9.82 4.01 -13.47
CA PRO A 36 9.21 4.93 -14.42
C PRO A 36 7.82 5.39 -13.95
N LEU A 37 7.73 6.08 -12.81
CA LEU A 37 6.46 6.59 -12.28
C LEU A 37 5.74 7.49 -13.29
N HIS A 38 4.42 7.35 -13.33
CA HIS A 38 3.49 8.16 -14.15
C HIS A 38 3.71 8.07 -15.66
N GLN A 39 4.57 7.17 -16.13
CA GLN A 39 4.71 6.92 -17.56
C GLN A 39 3.49 6.16 -18.07
N LYS A 40 2.94 6.65 -19.18
CA LYS A 40 1.82 5.98 -19.86
C LYS A 40 2.34 4.87 -20.74
N ALA A 41 1.71 3.71 -20.66
CA ALA A 41 2.01 2.61 -21.56
C ALA A 41 1.46 2.91 -22.96
N ASN A 42 2.28 2.68 -23.98
CA ASN A 42 1.83 2.77 -25.38
C ASN A 42 1.34 1.39 -25.86
N ALA A 43 0.15 1.01 -25.42
CA ALA A 43 -0.43 -0.32 -25.69
C ALA A 43 -1.81 -0.23 -26.36
N ARG A 44 -2.00 0.73 -27.26
CA ARG A 44 -3.30 0.96 -27.96
C ARG A 44 -3.77 -0.23 -28.79
N ASP A 45 -2.88 -1.09 -29.21
CA ASP A 45 -3.10 -2.31 -30.01
C ASP A 45 -3.35 -3.56 -29.16
N PHE A 46 -3.30 -3.47 -27.83
CA PHE A 46 -3.56 -4.57 -26.90
C PHE A 46 -4.65 -4.20 -25.91
N THR A 47 -5.88 -4.58 -26.25
CA THR A 47 -7.10 -4.18 -25.52
C THR A 47 -7.99 -5.37 -25.16
N PRO A 48 -7.46 -6.39 -24.42
CA PRO A 48 -8.26 -7.53 -24.00
C PRO A 48 -9.42 -7.10 -23.06
N ALA A 49 -10.49 -7.87 -23.07
CA ALA A 49 -11.67 -7.56 -22.28
C ALA A 49 -11.44 -7.67 -20.75
N VAL A 50 -11.99 -6.73 -19.97
CA VAL A 50 -11.74 -6.57 -18.52
C VAL A 50 -13.04 -6.49 -17.72
N SER A 51 -13.17 -7.28 -16.65
CA SER A 51 -14.21 -7.11 -15.62
C SER A 51 -13.62 -6.41 -14.39
N VAL A 52 -14.14 -5.23 -14.06
CA VAL A 52 -13.76 -4.48 -12.86
C VAL A 52 -14.65 -4.89 -11.71
N LEU A 53 -14.07 -5.37 -10.60
CA LEU A 53 -14.79 -5.80 -9.40
C LEU A 53 -14.56 -4.79 -8.26
N LYS A 54 -15.62 -4.16 -7.79
CA LYS A 54 -15.59 -3.18 -6.70
C LYS A 54 -16.45 -3.63 -5.52
N PRO A 55 -15.85 -4.27 -4.50
CA PRO A 55 -16.55 -4.61 -3.27
C PRO A 55 -16.77 -3.35 -2.43
N LEU A 56 -18.04 -3.00 -2.16
CA LEU A 56 -18.43 -1.78 -1.47
C LEU A 56 -19.03 -2.06 -0.09
N LYS A 57 -18.93 -1.09 0.82
CA LYS A 57 -19.63 -1.05 2.11
C LYS A 57 -19.65 0.38 2.65
N GLY A 58 -20.84 0.93 2.86
CA GLY A 58 -21.04 2.29 3.33
C GLY A 58 -20.56 3.34 2.33
N CYS A 59 -20.79 4.60 2.64
CA CYS A 59 -20.27 5.72 1.86
C CYS A 59 -19.82 6.85 2.79
N ASP A 60 -18.91 7.68 2.29
CA ASP A 60 -18.48 8.94 2.87
C ASP A 60 -18.50 10.04 1.80
N GLU A 61 -18.01 11.23 2.15
CA GLU A 61 -17.97 12.39 1.25
C GLU A 61 -17.09 12.19 0.00
N THR A 62 -16.15 11.26 0.03
CA THR A 62 -15.20 10.98 -1.06
C THR A 62 -15.69 9.88 -2.00
N THR A 63 -16.62 9.05 -1.55
CA THR A 63 -17.05 7.80 -2.20
C THR A 63 -17.59 8.05 -3.61
N GLU A 64 -18.50 9.00 -3.78
CA GLU A 64 -19.09 9.28 -5.11
C GLU A 64 -18.02 9.70 -6.12
N THR A 65 -17.12 10.59 -5.72
CA THR A 65 -16.04 11.08 -6.59
C THR A 65 -15.09 9.94 -7.00
N SER A 66 -14.76 9.06 -6.07
CA SER A 66 -13.93 7.89 -6.33
C SER A 66 -14.60 6.92 -7.30
N LEU A 67 -15.87 6.59 -7.08
CA LEU A 67 -16.64 5.71 -7.97
C LEU A 67 -16.83 6.31 -9.37
N ARG A 68 -17.12 7.62 -9.46
CA ARG A 68 -17.32 8.35 -10.72
C ARG A 68 -16.09 8.26 -11.64
N SER A 69 -14.88 8.24 -11.08
CA SER A 69 -13.62 8.12 -11.86
C SER A 69 -13.54 6.82 -12.68
N TRP A 70 -14.22 5.78 -12.24
CA TRP A 70 -14.27 4.48 -12.93
C TRP A 70 -15.20 4.52 -14.15
N PHE A 71 -16.24 5.32 -14.12
CA PHE A 71 -17.12 5.53 -15.30
C PHE A 71 -16.49 6.40 -16.39
N ALA A 72 -15.42 7.14 -16.05
CA ALA A 72 -14.69 8.00 -16.98
C ALA A 72 -13.55 7.29 -17.74
N GLN A 73 -13.48 5.96 -17.72
CA GLN A 73 -12.41 5.23 -18.38
C GLN A 73 -12.48 5.34 -19.90
N GLN A 74 -11.31 5.59 -20.51
CA GLN A 74 -11.10 5.64 -21.95
C GLN A 74 -10.32 4.39 -22.37
N TYR A 75 -11.03 3.29 -22.51
CA TYR A 75 -10.47 2.00 -22.88
C TYR A 75 -11.16 1.47 -24.14
N ALA A 76 -10.37 1.11 -25.16
CA ALA A 76 -10.91 0.70 -26.45
C ALA A 76 -11.43 -0.76 -26.47
N GLY A 77 -11.00 -1.59 -25.50
CA GLY A 77 -11.48 -2.97 -25.35
C GLY A 77 -12.83 -3.02 -24.62
N ASN A 78 -13.47 -4.17 -24.68
CA ASN A 78 -14.70 -4.42 -23.92
C ASN A 78 -14.40 -4.44 -22.42
N TRP A 79 -15.25 -3.81 -21.63
CA TRP A 79 -15.09 -3.84 -20.18
C TRP A 79 -16.42 -3.63 -19.46
N GLU A 80 -16.49 -4.13 -18.23
CA GLU A 80 -17.66 -3.98 -17.36
C GLU A 80 -17.24 -3.62 -15.93
N ILE A 81 -18.17 -3.08 -15.13
CA ILE A 81 -17.99 -2.85 -13.70
C ILE A 81 -19.07 -3.60 -12.91
N LEU A 82 -18.62 -4.40 -11.94
CA LEU A 82 -19.48 -5.09 -10.98
C LEU A 82 -19.27 -4.50 -9.59
N PHE A 83 -20.28 -3.79 -9.09
CA PHE A 83 -20.29 -3.25 -7.73
C PHE A 83 -20.95 -4.27 -6.80
N GLY A 84 -20.21 -4.77 -5.79
CA GLY A 84 -20.72 -5.77 -4.85
C GLY A 84 -21.01 -5.17 -3.47
N VAL A 85 -22.23 -5.31 -2.99
CA VAL A 85 -22.65 -4.96 -1.63
C VAL A 85 -23.16 -6.21 -0.90
N ALA A 86 -23.07 -6.20 0.43
CA ALA A 86 -23.64 -7.29 1.23
C ALA A 86 -25.14 -7.10 1.53
N ASP A 87 -25.59 -5.85 1.49
CA ASP A 87 -26.96 -5.45 1.78
C ASP A 87 -27.45 -4.46 0.70
N GLY A 88 -28.59 -4.75 0.11
CA GLY A 88 -29.22 -3.89 -0.90
C GLY A 88 -29.74 -2.55 -0.35
N GLN A 89 -29.77 -2.37 0.98
CA GLN A 89 -30.10 -1.13 1.69
C GLN A 89 -28.86 -0.35 2.12
N ASP A 90 -27.64 -0.81 1.79
CA ASP A 90 -26.42 -0.07 2.06
C ASP A 90 -26.47 1.31 1.38
N THR A 91 -26.10 2.36 2.12
CA THR A 91 -26.15 3.75 1.66
C THR A 91 -25.41 4.01 0.35
N VAL A 92 -24.39 3.21 0.03
CA VAL A 92 -23.65 3.30 -1.23
C VAL A 92 -24.48 2.87 -2.45
N CYS A 93 -25.54 2.10 -2.25
CA CYS A 93 -26.39 1.58 -3.35
C CYS A 93 -27.02 2.70 -4.17
N ASP A 94 -27.50 3.77 -3.52
CA ASP A 94 -28.14 4.89 -4.21
C ASP A 94 -27.14 5.69 -5.04
N ILE A 95 -25.90 5.85 -4.54
CA ILE A 95 -24.81 6.46 -5.31
C ILE A 95 -24.52 5.64 -6.57
N VAL A 96 -24.38 4.31 -6.42
CA VAL A 96 -24.08 3.41 -7.55
C VAL A 96 -25.21 3.41 -8.57
N ARG A 97 -26.49 3.28 -8.15
CA ARG A 97 -27.65 3.31 -9.05
C ARG A 97 -27.71 4.62 -9.85
N ARG A 98 -27.48 5.75 -9.18
CA ARG A 98 -27.44 7.08 -9.83
C ARG A 98 -26.29 7.16 -10.85
N LEU A 99 -25.08 6.69 -10.51
CA LEU A 99 -23.94 6.69 -11.42
C LEU A 99 -24.18 5.81 -12.64
N ILE A 100 -24.79 4.63 -12.48
CA ILE A 100 -25.17 3.74 -13.58
C ILE A 100 -26.16 4.44 -14.52
N THR A 101 -27.21 5.07 -13.97
CA THR A 101 -28.20 5.79 -14.77
C THR A 101 -27.60 6.98 -15.53
N GLN A 102 -26.63 7.67 -14.93
CA GLN A 102 -25.94 8.81 -15.55
C GLN A 102 -24.95 8.38 -16.65
N ASN A 103 -24.52 7.12 -16.70
CA ASN A 103 -23.51 6.62 -17.64
C ASN A 103 -24.00 5.35 -18.37
N PRO A 104 -25.06 5.41 -19.17
CA PRO A 104 -25.71 4.24 -19.77
C PRO A 104 -24.84 3.54 -20.83
N SER A 105 -23.78 4.19 -21.31
CA SER A 105 -22.80 3.60 -22.24
C SER A 105 -21.80 2.66 -21.56
N VAL A 106 -21.69 2.69 -20.23
CA VAL A 106 -20.79 1.82 -19.46
C VAL A 106 -21.55 0.59 -18.98
N SER A 107 -21.07 -0.60 -19.32
CA SER A 107 -21.63 -1.85 -18.79
C SER A 107 -21.36 -1.93 -17.27
N ALA A 108 -22.33 -1.56 -16.45
CA ALA A 108 -22.17 -1.53 -15.00
C ALA A 108 -23.37 -2.18 -14.29
N ARG A 109 -23.10 -2.95 -13.23
CA ARG A 109 -24.14 -3.64 -12.45
C ARG A 109 -23.87 -3.50 -10.95
N LEU A 110 -24.94 -3.25 -10.19
CA LEU A 110 -24.96 -3.39 -8.72
C LEU A 110 -25.41 -4.80 -8.37
N VAL A 111 -24.62 -5.52 -7.60
CA VAL A 111 -24.87 -6.90 -7.20
C VAL A 111 -25.00 -6.96 -5.68
N VAL A 112 -26.14 -7.45 -5.19
CA VAL A 112 -26.31 -7.81 -3.80
C VAL A 112 -25.74 -9.21 -3.61
N CYS A 113 -24.67 -9.31 -2.82
CA CYS A 113 -23.95 -10.55 -2.55
C CYS A 113 -24.54 -11.20 -1.30
N GLU A 114 -25.45 -12.12 -1.49
CA GLU A 114 -26.09 -12.89 -0.42
C GLU A 114 -25.21 -14.06 0.05
N ASN A 115 -25.48 -14.54 1.27
CA ASN A 115 -24.84 -15.74 1.84
C ASN A 115 -23.30 -15.69 1.83
N LEU A 116 -22.74 -14.53 2.19
CA LEU A 116 -21.30 -14.34 2.25
C LEU A 116 -20.66 -15.23 3.33
N THR A 117 -19.69 -16.04 2.96
CA THR A 117 -18.92 -16.92 3.85
C THR A 117 -17.49 -16.39 4.02
N GLY A 118 -16.86 -16.69 5.18
CA GLY A 118 -15.50 -16.30 5.50
C GLY A 118 -15.39 -15.05 6.37
N ALA A 119 -14.23 -14.88 6.97
CA ALA A 119 -13.95 -13.78 7.90
C ALA A 119 -13.72 -12.43 7.19
N ASN A 120 -13.26 -12.45 5.93
CA ASN A 120 -13.00 -11.26 5.13
C ASN A 120 -14.19 -10.95 4.20
N ALA A 121 -15.10 -10.10 4.66
CA ALA A 121 -16.29 -9.73 3.89
C ALA A 121 -16.00 -8.99 2.56
N LYS A 122 -14.81 -8.40 2.38
CA LYS A 122 -14.36 -7.84 1.08
C LYS A 122 -14.16 -8.98 0.09
N VAL A 123 -13.38 -9.98 0.48
CA VAL A 123 -13.04 -11.13 -0.37
C VAL A 123 -14.25 -12.00 -0.64
N ALA A 124 -15.13 -12.20 0.35
CA ALA A 124 -16.38 -12.93 0.15
C ALA A 124 -17.24 -12.30 -0.97
N LYS A 125 -17.32 -10.94 -1.03
CA LYS A 125 -17.97 -10.25 -2.15
C LYS A 125 -17.22 -10.46 -3.47
N LEU A 126 -15.87 -10.40 -3.44
CA LEU A 126 -15.07 -10.66 -4.65
C LEU A 126 -15.28 -12.06 -5.20
N ALA A 127 -15.39 -13.07 -4.35
CA ALA A 127 -15.69 -14.45 -4.75
C ALA A 127 -17.05 -14.54 -5.47
N ARG A 128 -18.08 -13.82 -4.98
CA ARG A 128 -19.38 -13.74 -5.65
C ARG A 128 -19.31 -12.98 -6.98
N LEU A 129 -18.63 -11.84 -7.01
CA LEU A 129 -18.45 -11.03 -8.22
C LEU A 129 -17.65 -11.78 -9.30
N GLN A 130 -16.64 -12.57 -8.92
CA GLN A 130 -15.86 -13.39 -9.86
C GLN A 130 -16.73 -14.33 -10.67
N GLN A 131 -17.74 -14.94 -10.04
CA GLN A 131 -18.68 -15.84 -10.72
C GLN A 131 -19.55 -15.15 -11.77
N LEU A 132 -19.80 -13.84 -11.60
CA LEU A 132 -20.63 -13.03 -12.47
C LEU A 132 -19.83 -12.23 -13.51
N ALA A 133 -18.52 -12.16 -13.35
CA ALA A 133 -17.62 -11.47 -14.25
C ALA A 133 -17.54 -12.18 -15.61
N ALA A 134 -17.70 -11.43 -16.69
CA ALA A 134 -17.79 -12.00 -18.04
C ALA A 134 -16.41 -12.20 -18.73
N HIS A 135 -15.37 -11.49 -18.26
CA HIS A 135 -14.13 -11.37 -19.02
C HIS A 135 -12.96 -12.17 -18.42
N GLY A 136 -11.95 -12.44 -19.26
CA GLY A 136 -10.76 -13.21 -18.91
C GLY A 136 -9.73 -12.44 -18.06
N LEU A 137 -9.87 -11.11 -17.94
CA LEU A 137 -9.08 -10.29 -17.02
C LEU A 137 -9.98 -9.73 -15.95
N ILE A 138 -9.55 -9.85 -14.71
CA ILE A 138 -10.27 -9.38 -13.51
C ILE A 138 -9.46 -8.27 -12.85
N LEU A 139 -10.03 -7.07 -12.81
CA LEU A 139 -9.44 -5.89 -12.16
C LEU A 139 -10.19 -5.63 -10.84
N ILE A 140 -9.52 -5.84 -9.72
CA ILE A 140 -10.05 -5.59 -8.39
C ILE A 140 -9.64 -4.18 -7.97
N SER A 141 -10.53 -3.44 -7.32
CA SER A 141 -10.15 -2.16 -6.70
C SER A 141 -10.97 -1.86 -5.45
N ASP A 142 -10.32 -1.26 -4.45
CA ASP A 142 -10.96 -0.80 -3.23
C ASP A 142 -11.94 0.37 -3.50
N ALA A 143 -12.88 0.61 -2.58
CA ALA A 143 -13.98 1.57 -2.74
C ALA A 143 -13.48 3.02 -2.85
N ASP A 144 -12.45 3.37 -2.10
CA ASP A 144 -11.84 4.69 -1.96
C ASP A 144 -10.83 5.05 -3.06
N VAL A 145 -10.61 4.13 -4.00
CA VAL A 145 -9.63 4.30 -5.08
C VAL A 145 -10.20 5.12 -6.22
N ARG A 146 -9.51 6.21 -6.55
CA ARG A 146 -9.73 7.06 -7.71
C ARG A 146 -8.65 6.84 -8.76
N VAL A 147 -9.05 6.80 -10.03
CA VAL A 147 -8.19 6.46 -11.16
C VAL A 147 -8.23 7.51 -12.27
N THR A 148 -7.19 7.54 -13.10
CA THR A 148 -7.14 8.36 -14.32
C THR A 148 -7.96 7.71 -15.45
N PRO A 149 -8.42 8.47 -16.46
CA PRO A 149 -9.22 7.93 -17.56
C PRO A 149 -8.52 6.83 -18.39
N ASP A 150 -7.21 6.80 -18.41
CA ASP A 150 -6.40 5.83 -19.16
C ASP A 150 -5.91 4.65 -18.29
N PHE A 151 -6.44 4.50 -17.08
CA PHE A 151 -5.94 3.56 -16.08
C PHE A 151 -6.05 2.11 -16.52
N ILE A 152 -7.20 1.67 -17.05
CA ILE A 152 -7.38 0.26 -17.48
C ILE A 152 -6.34 -0.10 -18.56
N GLY A 153 -6.12 0.75 -19.55
CA GLY A 153 -5.13 0.52 -20.60
C GLY A 153 -3.70 0.39 -20.06
N ASN A 154 -3.34 1.22 -19.08
CA ASN A 154 -2.02 1.14 -18.46
C ASN A 154 -1.85 -0.12 -17.61
N MET A 155 -2.91 -0.58 -16.92
CA MET A 155 -2.87 -1.84 -16.14
C MET A 155 -2.77 -3.07 -17.03
N VAL A 156 -3.40 -3.05 -18.18
CA VAL A 156 -3.41 -4.17 -19.14
C VAL A 156 -2.07 -4.33 -19.86
N ALA A 157 -1.37 -3.24 -20.13
CA ALA A 157 -0.16 -3.23 -20.96
C ALA A 157 0.94 -4.25 -20.55
N PRO A 158 1.28 -4.43 -19.25
CA PRO A 158 2.27 -5.43 -18.84
C PRO A 158 1.87 -6.89 -19.13
N LEU A 159 0.56 -7.17 -19.29
CA LEU A 159 0.06 -8.51 -19.61
C LEU A 159 0.33 -8.93 -21.07
N ARG A 160 0.93 -8.07 -21.91
CA ARG A 160 1.48 -8.52 -23.21
C ARG A 160 2.52 -9.62 -23.05
N ALA A 161 3.28 -9.59 -21.99
CA ALA A 161 4.15 -10.70 -21.62
C ALA A 161 3.28 -11.86 -21.11
N GLU A 162 3.22 -12.95 -21.85
CA GLU A 162 2.34 -14.10 -21.53
C GLU A 162 2.59 -14.67 -20.15
N GLN A 163 3.83 -14.66 -19.67
CA GLN A 163 4.22 -15.12 -18.34
C GLN A 163 3.71 -14.22 -17.22
N THR A 164 3.31 -12.97 -17.51
CA THR A 164 2.75 -12.07 -16.50
C THR A 164 1.28 -12.40 -16.29
N ALA A 165 0.94 -12.84 -15.08
CA ALA A 165 -0.43 -13.18 -14.72
C ALA A 165 -1.11 -12.15 -13.82
N LEU A 166 -0.33 -11.33 -13.10
CA LEU A 166 -0.84 -10.31 -12.20
C LEU A 166 -0.11 -8.99 -12.40
N VAL A 167 -0.87 -7.91 -12.46
CA VAL A 167 -0.35 -6.53 -12.50
C VAL A 167 -0.97 -5.76 -11.35
N ASN A 168 -0.16 -5.06 -10.59
CA ASN A 168 -0.62 -4.16 -9.56
C ASN A 168 0.05 -2.80 -9.68
N CYS A 169 -0.43 -1.80 -8.97
CA CYS A 169 0.12 -0.45 -9.02
C CYS A 169 0.30 0.11 -7.61
N PHE A 170 1.13 1.13 -7.51
CA PHE A 170 1.23 1.91 -6.28
C PHE A 170 -0.01 2.77 -6.07
N TYR A 171 -0.23 3.13 -4.81
CA TYR A 171 -1.27 4.05 -4.41
C TYR A 171 -0.69 5.14 -3.51
N ARG A 172 -1.31 6.31 -3.53
CA ARG A 172 -0.95 7.44 -2.67
C ARG A 172 -2.14 7.87 -1.84
N LEU A 173 -1.90 8.36 -0.64
CA LEU A 173 -2.89 9.12 0.10
C LEU A 173 -2.98 10.51 -0.54
N ALA A 174 -4.13 10.80 -1.19
CA ALA A 174 -4.26 11.92 -2.11
C ALA A 174 -4.79 13.20 -1.44
N ASN A 175 -5.48 13.08 -0.29
CA ASN A 175 -6.12 14.18 0.40
C ASN A 175 -5.79 14.24 1.91
N PRO A 176 -4.51 14.38 2.31
CA PRO A 176 -4.13 14.41 3.73
C PRO A 176 -4.57 15.73 4.40
N THR A 177 -5.85 15.82 4.78
CA THR A 177 -6.48 17.04 5.29
C THR A 177 -6.14 17.36 6.76
N THR A 178 -5.80 16.34 7.56
CA THR A 178 -5.39 16.52 8.96
C THR A 178 -3.90 16.29 9.15
N THR A 179 -3.30 16.81 10.23
CA THR A 179 -1.88 16.54 10.55
C THR A 179 -1.61 15.06 10.75
N ALA A 180 -2.58 14.31 11.29
CA ALA A 180 -2.47 12.86 11.43
C ALA A 180 -2.41 12.16 10.06
N LEU A 181 -3.26 12.54 9.10
CA LEU A 181 -3.20 12.04 7.73
C LEU A 181 -1.94 12.50 6.99
N GLN A 182 -1.44 13.72 7.23
CA GLN A 182 -0.17 14.18 6.67
C GLN A 182 1.01 13.34 7.18
N TRP A 183 0.98 12.96 8.45
CA TRP A 183 1.97 12.04 9.03
C TRP A 183 1.88 10.64 8.38
N GLU A 184 0.68 10.11 8.19
CA GLU A 184 0.45 8.84 7.48
C GLU A 184 0.87 8.94 6.01
N ALA A 185 0.64 10.09 5.37
CA ALA A 185 1.07 10.32 3.99
C ALA A 185 2.61 10.25 3.83
N VAL A 186 3.41 10.60 4.85
CA VAL A 186 4.87 10.35 4.80
C VAL A 186 5.14 8.85 4.70
N ALA A 187 4.44 8.01 5.49
CA ALA A 187 4.63 6.57 5.47
C ALA A 187 4.23 5.94 4.13
N ILE A 188 3.14 6.42 3.51
CA ILE A 188 2.62 5.89 2.24
C ILE A 188 3.36 6.51 1.06
N ASN A 189 3.41 7.85 0.99
CA ASN A 189 3.86 8.57 -0.21
C ASN A 189 5.39 8.73 -0.30
N ALA A 190 6.15 8.37 0.75
CA ALA A 190 7.61 8.32 0.69
C ALA A 190 8.14 6.89 0.89
N ASP A 191 7.76 6.23 1.99
CA ASP A 191 8.47 5.04 2.46
C ASP A 191 7.94 3.74 1.86
N PHE A 192 6.63 3.53 1.86
CA PHE A 192 6.04 2.26 1.43
C PHE A 192 6.46 1.86 0.01
N TRP A 193 6.23 2.72 -0.97
CA TRP A 193 6.53 2.40 -2.36
C TRP A 193 8.03 2.29 -2.65
N SER A 194 8.87 3.10 -1.97
CA SER A 194 10.32 3.02 -2.11
C SER A 194 10.90 1.75 -1.49
N GLN A 195 10.34 1.27 -0.37
CA GLN A 195 10.70 -0.01 0.26
C GLN A 195 10.29 -1.20 -0.61
N VAL A 196 9.10 -1.15 -1.22
CA VAL A 196 8.68 -2.17 -2.20
C VAL A 196 9.67 -2.22 -3.36
N LEU A 197 10.03 -1.08 -3.95
CA LEU A 197 11.02 -1.05 -5.05
C LEU A 197 12.42 -1.48 -4.61
N GLN A 198 12.85 -1.16 -3.40
CA GLN A 198 14.09 -1.71 -2.85
C GLN A 198 14.02 -3.25 -2.80
N SER A 199 12.92 -3.83 -2.34
CA SER A 199 12.76 -5.28 -2.26
C SER A 199 12.82 -5.95 -3.64
N THR A 200 12.31 -5.30 -4.68
CA THR A 200 12.37 -5.83 -6.06
C THR A 200 13.78 -5.82 -6.66
N THR A 201 14.72 -5.07 -6.07
CA THR A 201 16.13 -5.15 -6.48
C THR A 201 16.84 -6.40 -5.93
N LEU A 202 16.26 -7.06 -4.92
CA LEU A 202 16.82 -8.26 -4.28
C LEU A 202 16.20 -9.56 -4.82
N LYS A 203 14.90 -9.52 -5.14
CA LYS A 203 14.13 -10.67 -5.63
C LYS A 203 12.97 -10.20 -6.49
N PRO A 204 12.48 -11.03 -7.43
CA PRO A 204 11.27 -10.74 -8.18
C PRO A 204 10.09 -10.46 -7.25
N LEU A 205 9.16 -9.59 -7.71
CA LEU A 205 7.94 -9.29 -6.99
C LEU A 205 7.10 -10.56 -6.82
N ASN A 206 6.73 -10.89 -5.59
CA ASN A 206 5.96 -12.08 -5.25
C ASN A 206 4.79 -11.79 -4.30
N PHE A 207 4.31 -10.56 -4.28
CA PHE A 207 3.11 -10.14 -3.55
C PHE A 207 2.43 -9.01 -4.31
N ALA A 208 1.15 -8.78 -4.04
CA ALA A 208 0.42 -7.67 -4.65
C ALA A 208 0.13 -6.55 -3.63
N LEU A 209 -0.27 -5.39 -4.14
CA LEU A 209 -0.60 -4.17 -3.40
C LEU A 209 -2.10 -3.92 -3.54
N GLY A 210 -2.81 -3.77 -2.44
CA GLY A 210 -4.25 -3.94 -2.32
C GLY A 210 -5.16 -2.93 -3.02
N ALA A 211 -4.66 -1.76 -3.44
CA ALA A 211 -5.53 -0.68 -3.95
C ALA A 211 -6.17 -0.99 -5.31
N ALA A 212 -5.36 -1.52 -6.26
CA ALA A 212 -5.85 -2.01 -7.54
C ALA A 212 -4.95 -3.14 -8.07
N ILE A 213 -5.56 -4.26 -8.46
CA ILE A 213 -4.90 -5.47 -8.91
C ILE A 213 -5.62 -6.01 -10.14
N LEU A 214 -4.89 -6.18 -11.23
CA LEU A 214 -5.37 -6.85 -12.43
C LEU A 214 -4.78 -8.26 -12.50
N VAL A 215 -5.62 -9.27 -12.67
CA VAL A 215 -5.19 -10.67 -12.69
C VAL A 215 -5.84 -11.41 -13.87
N ARG A 216 -5.10 -12.34 -14.49
CA ARG A 216 -5.68 -13.29 -15.43
C ARG A 216 -6.63 -14.24 -14.69
N ARG A 217 -7.84 -14.41 -15.20
CA ARG A 217 -8.83 -15.32 -14.61
C ARG A 217 -8.27 -16.74 -14.44
N GLN A 218 -7.57 -17.25 -15.43
CA GLN A 218 -6.96 -18.58 -15.36
C GLN A 218 -6.03 -18.71 -14.15
N ALA A 219 -5.08 -17.79 -13.97
CA ALA A 219 -4.16 -17.81 -12.83
C ALA A 219 -4.88 -17.64 -11.47
N LEU A 220 -5.97 -16.88 -11.44
CA LEU A 220 -6.82 -16.77 -10.25
C LEU A 220 -7.56 -18.10 -9.96
N GLU A 221 -8.06 -18.80 -10.98
CA GLU A 221 -8.72 -20.09 -10.83
C GLU A 221 -7.76 -21.20 -10.40
N GLU A 222 -6.51 -21.18 -10.86
CA GLU A 222 -5.46 -22.12 -10.45
C GLU A 222 -5.20 -22.10 -8.94
N ILE A 223 -5.38 -20.96 -8.28
CA ILE A 223 -5.25 -20.82 -6.81
C ILE A 223 -6.57 -21.06 -6.06
N GLY A 224 -7.64 -21.47 -6.74
CA GLY A 224 -8.97 -21.68 -6.14
C GLY A 224 -9.85 -20.42 -6.10
N GLY A 225 -9.50 -19.38 -6.86
CA GLY A 225 -10.25 -18.11 -6.94
C GLY A 225 -10.19 -17.31 -5.65
N PHE A 226 -11.04 -16.27 -5.55
CA PHE A 226 -11.16 -15.51 -4.30
C PHE A 226 -11.72 -16.33 -3.14
N ALA A 227 -12.37 -17.45 -3.41
CA ALA A 227 -12.89 -18.33 -2.37
C ALA A 227 -11.78 -18.89 -1.47
N SER A 228 -10.57 -19.12 -2.00
CA SER A 228 -9.40 -19.57 -1.23
C SER A 228 -8.85 -18.52 -0.26
N LEU A 229 -9.22 -17.26 -0.43
CA LEU A 229 -8.69 -16.11 0.31
C LEU A 229 -9.68 -15.50 1.30
N VAL A 230 -10.88 -16.05 1.46
CA VAL A 230 -11.97 -15.45 2.26
C VAL A 230 -11.64 -15.29 3.75
N ASP A 231 -10.68 -16.03 4.26
CA ASP A 231 -10.22 -15.95 5.65
C ASP A 231 -8.88 -15.23 5.82
N CYS A 232 -8.30 -14.72 4.73
CA CYS A 232 -7.01 -14.02 4.78
C CYS A 232 -7.19 -12.54 5.16
N LEU A 233 -6.36 -12.03 6.07
CA LEU A 233 -6.31 -10.60 6.41
C LEU A 233 -5.72 -9.79 5.26
N ALA A 234 -4.56 -10.21 4.77
CA ALA A 234 -3.84 -9.58 3.66
C ALA A 234 -4.19 -10.34 2.37
N ASP A 235 -5.42 -10.14 1.90
CA ASP A 235 -5.93 -10.80 0.70
C ASP A 235 -5.09 -10.50 -0.55
N ASP A 236 -4.62 -9.27 -0.67
CA ASP A 236 -3.72 -8.81 -1.72
C ASP A 236 -2.35 -9.50 -1.69
N TYR A 237 -1.71 -9.51 -0.52
CA TYR A 237 -0.44 -10.19 -0.33
C TYR A 237 -0.55 -11.69 -0.66
N GLN A 238 -1.58 -12.37 -0.14
CA GLN A 238 -1.78 -13.80 -0.35
C GLN A 238 -2.13 -14.12 -1.82
N LEU A 239 -2.94 -13.28 -2.47
CA LEU A 239 -3.22 -13.39 -3.89
C LEU A 239 -1.93 -13.35 -4.73
N GLY A 240 -1.12 -12.32 -4.54
CA GLY A 240 0.15 -12.18 -5.26
C GLY A 240 1.11 -13.32 -4.96
N ARG A 241 1.21 -13.73 -3.68
CA ARG A 241 2.07 -14.82 -3.24
C ARG A 241 1.68 -16.15 -3.88
N GLN A 242 0.42 -16.55 -3.82
CA GLN A 242 -0.05 -17.82 -4.37
C GLN A 242 0.13 -17.86 -5.89
N ILE A 243 -0.15 -16.77 -6.61
CA ILE A 243 0.08 -16.68 -8.05
C ILE A 243 1.58 -16.84 -8.39
N ALA A 244 2.46 -16.20 -7.61
CA ALA A 244 3.92 -16.37 -7.79
C ALA A 244 4.39 -17.79 -7.48
N GLU A 245 3.84 -18.44 -6.44
CA GLU A 245 4.14 -19.83 -6.07
C GLU A 245 3.68 -20.83 -7.15
N HIS A 246 2.68 -20.49 -7.98
CA HIS A 246 2.28 -21.25 -9.17
C HIS A 246 3.15 -20.97 -10.41
N GLY A 247 4.23 -20.21 -10.27
CA GLY A 247 5.22 -19.97 -11.32
C GLY A 247 4.89 -18.79 -12.25
N HIS A 248 3.88 -17.98 -11.94
CA HIS A 248 3.53 -16.82 -12.72
C HIS A 248 4.30 -15.56 -12.31
N ASN A 249 4.58 -14.69 -13.27
CA ASN A 249 5.21 -13.39 -13.01
C ASN A 249 4.19 -12.34 -12.58
N LEU A 250 4.62 -11.50 -11.63
CA LEU A 250 3.91 -10.31 -11.20
C LEU A 250 4.62 -9.06 -11.72
N ALA A 251 3.85 -8.06 -12.16
CA ALA A 251 4.38 -6.79 -12.66
C ALA A 251 3.83 -5.59 -11.87
N LEU A 252 4.61 -4.51 -11.84
CA LEU A 252 4.18 -3.20 -11.34
C LEU A 252 3.85 -2.29 -12.52
N CYS A 253 2.64 -1.76 -12.53
CA CYS A 253 2.24 -0.68 -13.43
C CYS A 253 2.89 0.64 -12.98
N SER A 254 3.30 1.47 -13.94
CA SER A 254 3.89 2.79 -13.67
C SER A 254 2.89 3.83 -13.17
N GLN A 255 1.59 3.56 -13.27
CA GLN A 255 0.55 4.44 -12.76
C GLN A 255 0.42 4.35 -11.24
N VAL A 256 0.04 5.46 -10.63
CA VAL A 256 -0.24 5.57 -9.19
C VAL A 256 -1.70 5.93 -9.03
N VAL A 257 -2.45 5.12 -8.31
CA VAL A 257 -3.84 5.42 -7.99
C VAL A 257 -3.95 6.30 -6.74
N GLU A 258 -5.05 7.00 -6.61
CA GLU A 258 -5.33 7.86 -5.47
C GLU A 258 -6.25 7.13 -4.49
N CYS A 259 -5.81 6.97 -3.24
CA CYS A 259 -6.70 6.64 -2.14
C CYS A 259 -7.14 7.93 -1.44
N TRP A 260 -8.44 8.11 -1.34
CA TRP A 260 -9.07 9.27 -0.70
C TRP A 260 -9.70 8.83 0.61
N ASP A 261 -9.36 9.53 1.68
CA ASP A 261 -9.82 9.22 3.03
C ASP A 261 -10.63 10.37 3.61
N SER A 262 -11.67 10.08 4.39
CA SER A 262 -12.30 11.06 5.25
C SER A 262 -11.32 11.53 6.33
N PRO A 263 -11.50 12.74 6.90
CA PRO A 263 -10.63 13.25 7.95
C PRO A 263 -10.49 12.25 9.11
N LYS A 264 -9.26 11.93 9.49
CA LYS A 264 -8.94 11.02 10.60
C LYS A 264 -8.18 11.73 11.70
N ASP A 265 -8.44 11.33 12.94
CA ASP A 265 -7.67 11.72 14.10
C ASP A 265 -6.42 10.83 14.32
N TRP A 266 -5.57 11.21 15.29
CA TRP A 266 -4.35 10.46 15.62
C TRP A 266 -4.63 9.03 16.09
N ARG A 267 -5.73 8.79 16.80
CA ARG A 267 -6.12 7.47 17.30
C ARG A 267 -6.48 6.52 16.16
N GLN A 268 -7.22 7.02 15.19
CA GLN A 268 -7.63 6.26 14.00
C GLN A 268 -6.43 5.93 13.13
N VAL A 269 -5.56 6.90 12.87
CA VAL A 269 -4.32 6.70 12.08
C VAL A 269 -3.37 5.73 12.81
N TRP A 270 -3.20 5.86 14.14
CA TRP A 270 -2.38 4.94 14.92
C TRP A 270 -2.88 3.49 14.85
N LYS A 271 -4.19 3.27 15.03
CA LYS A 271 -4.82 1.94 14.89
C LYS A 271 -4.60 1.37 13.50
N HIS A 272 -4.73 2.19 12.46
CA HIS A 272 -4.52 1.80 11.07
C HIS A 272 -3.06 1.36 10.84
N GLN A 273 -2.10 2.17 11.24
CA GLN A 273 -0.68 1.87 11.10
C GLN A 273 -0.25 0.66 11.94
N LEU A 274 -0.78 0.48 13.15
CA LEU A 274 -0.50 -0.70 13.96
C LEU A 274 -1.08 -1.98 13.35
N ARG A 275 -2.27 -1.91 12.74
CA ARG A 275 -2.84 -3.02 11.98
C ARG A 275 -1.93 -3.40 10.81
N TRP A 276 -1.44 -2.44 10.04
CA TRP A 276 -0.49 -2.68 8.95
C TRP A 276 0.81 -3.29 9.45
N ALA A 277 1.39 -2.74 10.51
CA ALA A 277 2.60 -3.25 11.12
C ALA A 277 2.47 -4.73 11.54
N ARG A 278 1.35 -5.10 12.18
CA ARG A 278 1.04 -6.49 12.55
C ARG A 278 0.83 -7.38 11.33
N THR A 279 0.15 -6.88 10.31
CA THR A 279 -0.07 -7.61 9.05
C THR A 279 1.26 -7.90 8.35
N ILE A 280 2.10 -6.89 8.15
CA ILE A 280 3.42 -7.05 7.50
C ILE A 280 4.30 -8.00 8.30
N ARG A 281 4.31 -7.89 9.64
CA ARG A 281 5.07 -8.81 10.51
C ARG A 281 4.65 -10.27 10.34
N VAL A 282 3.36 -10.53 10.15
CA VAL A 282 2.86 -11.89 9.94
C VAL A 282 3.20 -12.38 8.52
N CYS A 283 3.02 -11.54 7.51
CA CYS A 283 3.28 -11.90 6.12
C CYS A 283 4.78 -12.04 5.81
N GLN A 284 5.62 -11.19 6.40
CA GLN A 284 7.06 -11.08 6.13
C GLN A 284 7.86 -10.92 7.44
N PRO A 285 7.91 -11.93 8.32
CA PRO A 285 8.48 -11.78 9.68
C PRO A 285 9.96 -11.39 9.68
N GLY A 286 10.78 -11.98 8.82
CA GLY A 286 12.21 -11.66 8.71
C GLY A 286 12.45 -10.22 8.20
N PRO A 287 11.96 -9.84 7.02
CA PRO A 287 12.04 -8.47 6.52
C PRO A 287 11.47 -7.44 7.50
N TYR A 288 10.35 -7.74 8.16
CA TYR A 288 9.77 -6.84 9.17
C TYR A 288 10.71 -6.64 10.37
N PHE A 289 11.30 -7.73 10.91
CA PHE A 289 12.24 -7.63 12.02
C PHE A 289 13.42 -6.72 11.69
N PHE A 290 14.02 -6.89 10.52
CA PHE A 290 15.17 -6.09 10.10
C PHE A 290 14.81 -4.70 9.58
N SER A 291 13.53 -4.38 9.37
CA SER A 291 13.11 -3.07 8.83
C SER A 291 13.50 -1.90 9.73
N ILE A 292 13.66 -2.10 11.04
CA ILE A 292 14.11 -1.08 11.99
C ILE A 292 15.51 -0.54 11.64
N LEU A 293 16.36 -1.32 10.98
CA LEU A 293 17.68 -0.89 10.54
C LEU A 293 17.63 0.22 9.50
N SER A 294 16.55 0.33 8.74
CA SER A 294 16.34 1.40 7.76
C SER A 294 15.69 2.66 8.35
N ASN A 295 15.52 2.76 9.68
CA ASN A 295 14.96 3.94 10.31
C ASN A 295 16.00 5.08 10.32
N GLY A 296 15.89 6.00 9.37
CA GLY A 296 16.89 7.04 9.10
C GLY A 296 16.98 8.15 10.14
N SER A 297 16.07 8.21 11.11
CA SER A 297 16.11 9.20 12.21
C SER A 297 16.46 8.58 13.56
N LEU A 298 16.05 7.34 13.82
CA LEU A 298 16.21 6.68 15.13
C LEU A 298 17.69 6.45 15.47
N TRP A 299 18.44 5.78 14.61
CA TRP A 299 19.83 5.41 14.88
C TRP A 299 20.76 6.62 14.99
N PRO A 300 20.66 7.65 14.12
CA PRO A 300 21.38 8.90 14.31
C PRO A 300 21.04 9.63 15.61
N ALA A 301 19.77 9.62 16.04
CA ALA A 301 19.37 10.23 17.31
C ALA A 301 19.95 9.49 18.51
N ILE A 302 19.95 8.14 18.50
CA ILE A 302 20.57 7.33 19.55
C ILE A 302 22.09 7.58 19.61
N LEU A 303 22.74 7.70 18.47
CA LEU A 303 24.16 8.07 18.40
C LEU A 303 24.43 9.44 19.03
N ALA A 304 23.59 10.45 18.76
CA ALA A 304 23.74 11.77 19.36
C ALA A 304 23.64 11.73 20.88
N VAL A 305 22.65 10.97 21.42
CA VAL A 305 22.47 10.80 22.87
C VAL A 305 23.68 10.08 23.49
N ALA A 306 24.19 9.03 22.88
CA ALA A 306 25.37 8.30 23.36
C ALA A 306 26.64 9.16 23.32
N ALA A 307 26.80 10.00 22.29
CA ALA A 307 27.92 10.91 22.16
C ALA A 307 27.88 12.02 23.23
N LEU A 308 26.69 12.44 23.67
CA LEU A 308 26.53 13.36 24.78
C LEU A 308 27.12 12.77 26.08
N GLY A 309 26.80 11.49 26.39
CA GLY A 309 27.30 10.79 27.58
C GLY A 309 28.81 10.54 27.55
N SER A 310 29.46 10.56 26.38
CA SER A 310 30.90 10.34 26.21
C SER A 310 31.72 11.61 25.97
N GLY A 311 31.16 12.79 26.20
CA GLY A 311 31.84 14.07 26.02
C GLY A 311 32.04 14.53 24.57
N ASN A 312 31.52 13.79 23.58
CA ASN A 312 31.66 14.08 22.16
C ASN A 312 30.38 14.68 21.53
N LEU A 313 29.70 15.54 22.30
CA LEU A 313 28.40 16.14 21.93
C LEU A 313 28.35 16.71 20.52
N TRP A 314 29.31 17.56 20.16
CA TRP A 314 29.31 18.23 18.85
C TRP A 314 29.41 17.27 17.69
N PHE A 315 30.24 16.22 17.83
CA PHE A 315 30.32 15.16 16.82
C PHE A 315 28.97 14.43 16.67
N GLY A 316 28.34 14.03 17.78
CA GLY A 316 27.04 13.35 17.76
C GLY A 316 25.93 14.20 17.17
N LEU A 317 25.85 15.47 17.53
CA LEU A 317 24.86 16.40 16.98
C LEU A 317 25.05 16.66 15.49
N LEU A 318 26.30 16.86 15.05
CA LEU A 318 26.61 17.08 13.64
C LEU A 318 26.27 15.83 12.82
N ALA A 319 26.70 14.65 13.25
CA ALA A 319 26.40 13.38 12.57
C ALA A 319 24.89 13.13 12.48
N ALA A 320 24.16 13.31 13.59
CA ALA A 320 22.70 13.16 13.60
C ALA A 320 22.02 14.20 12.71
N GLY A 321 22.44 15.44 12.76
CA GLY A 321 21.90 16.52 11.92
C GLY A 321 22.08 16.24 10.42
N LEU A 322 23.25 15.76 10.01
CA LEU A 322 23.51 15.38 8.61
C LEU A 322 22.65 14.18 8.17
N CYS A 323 22.59 13.12 8.97
CA CYS A 323 21.79 11.94 8.65
C CYS A 323 20.28 12.24 8.59
N ILE A 324 19.75 12.93 9.59
CA ILE A 324 18.32 13.30 9.63
C ILE A 324 18.00 14.30 8.52
N GLY A 325 18.90 15.26 8.27
CA GLY A 325 18.77 16.20 7.15
C GLY A 325 18.70 15.48 5.80
N MET A 326 19.61 14.54 5.55
CA MET A 326 19.56 13.68 4.36
C MET A 326 18.25 12.91 4.30
N ARG A 327 17.81 12.26 5.39
CA ARG A 327 16.55 11.52 5.46
C ARG A 327 15.34 12.40 5.09
N ILE A 328 15.29 13.63 5.60
CA ILE A 328 14.24 14.60 5.29
C ILE A 328 14.26 14.94 3.78
N LEU A 329 15.43 15.27 3.23
CA LEU A 329 15.56 15.64 1.82
C LEU A 329 15.12 14.50 0.89
N LEU A 330 15.55 13.26 1.17
CA LEU A 330 15.16 12.09 0.38
C LEU A 330 13.64 11.81 0.48
N ALA A 331 13.07 11.90 1.67
CA ALA A 331 11.61 11.71 1.85
C ALA A 331 10.80 12.79 1.14
N GLN A 332 11.26 14.05 1.17
CA GLN A 332 10.60 15.14 0.45
C GLN A 332 10.69 14.94 -1.08
N ASP A 333 11.82 14.49 -1.61
CA ASP A 333 11.96 14.18 -3.03
C ASP A 333 11.04 13.02 -3.44
N LEU A 334 10.98 11.93 -2.64
CA LEU A 334 10.10 10.79 -2.88
C LEU A 334 8.62 11.20 -2.91
N GLN A 335 8.17 11.99 -1.93
CA GLN A 335 6.79 12.50 -1.91
C GLN A 335 6.47 13.38 -3.12
N ARG A 336 7.40 14.26 -3.53
CA ARG A 336 7.23 15.15 -4.69
C ARG A 336 7.15 14.37 -6.01
N ARG A 337 7.89 13.28 -6.12
CA ARG A 337 7.81 12.39 -7.30
C ARG A 337 6.50 11.62 -7.35
N PHE A 338 6.03 11.19 -6.18
CA PHE A 338 4.84 10.35 -6.04
C PHE A 338 3.54 11.15 -6.14
N THR A 339 3.58 12.44 -5.78
CA THR A 339 2.43 13.33 -5.70
C THR A 339 2.57 14.44 -6.74
N PRO A 340 1.75 14.49 -7.82
CA PRO A 340 1.82 15.54 -8.84
C PRO A 340 1.61 16.95 -8.28
N ASN A 341 0.75 17.08 -7.27
CA ASN A 341 0.47 18.35 -6.63
C ASN A 341 1.41 18.60 -5.45
N ARG A 342 2.35 19.53 -5.62
CA ARG A 342 3.35 19.90 -4.58
C ARG A 342 2.74 20.41 -3.27
N ARG A 343 1.50 20.94 -3.29
CA ARG A 343 0.81 21.43 -2.08
C ARG A 343 0.37 20.29 -1.15
N LEU A 344 0.33 19.06 -1.64
CA LEU A 344 -0.05 17.85 -0.88
C LEU A 344 1.16 17.12 -0.28
N VAL A 345 2.37 17.64 -0.45
CA VAL A 345 3.57 17.11 0.18
C VAL A 345 3.55 17.45 1.66
N SER A 346 3.67 16.45 2.51
CA SER A 346 3.66 16.64 3.96
C SER A 346 4.81 17.50 4.45
N PRO A 347 4.63 18.30 5.50
CA PRO A 347 5.68 19.13 6.09
C PRO A 347 6.93 18.32 6.46
N PHE A 348 8.11 18.90 6.27
CA PHE A 348 9.40 18.21 6.45
C PHE A 348 9.63 17.70 7.88
N TRP A 349 9.12 18.41 8.90
CA TRP A 349 9.27 18.03 10.31
C TRP A 349 8.47 16.76 10.68
N LEU A 350 7.48 16.37 9.85
CA LEU A 350 6.75 15.12 10.04
C LEU A 350 7.61 13.89 9.71
N VAL A 351 8.69 14.04 8.95
CA VAL A 351 9.56 12.91 8.58
C VAL A 351 10.23 12.30 9.82
N PRO A 352 11.00 13.03 10.64
CA PRO A 352 11.60 12.44 11.85
C PRO A 352 10.56 12.03 12.89
N THR A 353 9.47 12.77 13.06
CA THR A 353 8.40 12.37 13.98
C THR A 353 7.74 11.07 13.56
N LYS A 354 7.56 10.85 12.25
CA LYS A 354 7.07 9.59 11.68
C LYS A 354 8.06 8.46 11.95
N ASP A 355 9.34 8.67 11.77
CA ASP A 355 10.37 7.65 11.98
C ASP A 355 10.42 7.20 13.44
N PHE A 356 10.34 8.11 14.43
CA PHE A 356 10.28 7.76 15.84
C PHE A 356 8.99 7.00 16.20
N ALA A 357 7.83 7.47 15.73
CA ALA A 357 6.57 6.78 15.95
C ALA A 357 6.54 5.41 15.26
N GLN A 358 7.16 5.28 14.10
CA GLN A 358 7.30 4.00 13.41
C GLN A 358 8.14 2.98 14.21
N ALA A 359 9.16 3.42 14.95
CA ALA A 359 9.91 2.55 15.84
C ALA A 359 9.04 2.02 16.98
N ILE A 360 8.15 2.86 17.54
CA ILE A 360 7.18 2.44 18.56
C ILE A 360 6.16 1.46 17.95
N LEU A 361 5.66 1.72 16.75
CA LEU A 361 4.75 0.82 16.03
C LEU A 361 5.43 -0.51 15.70
N TRP A 362 6.70 -0.48 15.30
CA TRP A 362 7.50 -1.68 15.04
C TRP A 362 7.57 -2.57 16.28
N LEU A 363 7.91 -1.99 17.43
CA LEU A 363 7.94 -2.71 18.71
C LEU A 363 6.52 -3.18 19.11
N GLY A 364 5.52 -2.32 19.00
CA GLY A 364 4.12 -2.60 19.34
C GLY A 364 3.50 -3.72 18.51
N ALA A 365 3.99 -3.95 17.30
CA ALA A 365 3.53 -5.05 16.48
C ALA A 365 3.91 -6.43 17.06
N PHE A 366 4.99 -6.56 17.83
CA PHE A 366 5.36 -7.79 18.52
C PHE A 366 4.53 -8.05 19.79
N LEU A 367 3.89 -7.02 20.34
CA LEU A 367 3.13 -7.09 21.59
C LEU A 367 1.67 -7.59 21.41
N GLY A 368 1.35 -8.27 20.31
CA GLY A 368 0.04 -8.84 20.13
C GLY A 368 -0.30 -9.23 18.69
N THR A 369 -1.39 -9.99 18.56
CA THR A 369 -1.93 -10.46 17.28
C THR A 369 -3.36 -9.96 17.03
N SER A 370 -3.96 -9.24 18.00
CA SER A 370 -5.31 -8.70 17.87
C SER A 370 -5.31 -7.45 17.00
N ILE A 371 -6.24 -7.39 16.07
CA ILE A 371 -6.48 -6.23 15.19
C ILE A 371 -7.93 -5.79 15.32
N GLU A 372 -8.18 -4.50 15.11
CA GLU A 372 -9.53 -3.96 14.93
C GLU A 372 -9.70 -3.61 13.44
N TRP A 373 -10.66 -4.25 12.78
CA TRP A 373 -10.94 -4.01 11.38
C TRP A 373 -12.45 -3.86 11.14
N ARG A 374 -12.84 -2.70 10.61
CA ARG A 374 -14.26 -2.37 10.33
C ARG A 374 -15.19 -2.59 11.54
N GLY A 375 -14.72 -2.22 12.75
CA GLY A 375 -15.48 -2.34 14.00
C GLY A 375 -15.52 -3.73 14.63
N ARG A 376 -14.84 -4.72 14.04
CA ARG A 376 -14.71 -6.07 14.61
C ARG A 376 -13.32 -6.30 15.14
N ARG A 377 -13.20 -6.91 16.33
CA ARG A 377 -11.93 -7.43 16.85
C ARG A 377 -11.66 -8.79 16.26
N MET A 378 -10.47 -8.99 15.74
CA MET A 378 -10.02 -10.25 15.15
C MET A 378 -8.61 -10.56 15.63
N LYS A 379 -8.26 -11.85 15.64
CA LYS A 379 -6.87 -12.30 15.86
C LYS A 379 -6.29 -12.77 14.53
N VAL A 380 -5.04 -12.40 14.27
CA VAL A 380 -4.30 -12.85 13.10
C VAL A 380 -3.44 -14.04 13.50
N ARG A 381 -3.62 -15.17 12.84
CA ARG A 381 -2.77 -16.37 13.00
C ARG A 381 -1.41 -16.15 12.31
N ARG A 382 -0.45 -17.04 12.61
CA ARG A 382 0.88 -17.01 11.99
C ARG A 382 0.87 -17.26 10.48
N ASP A 383 -0.15 -17.93 9.97
CA ASP A 383 -0.39 -18.17 8.55
C ASP A 383 -1.08 -17.01 7.81
N GLY A 384 -1.45 -15.93 8.53
CA GLY A 384 -2.14 -14.76 8.00
C GLY A 384 -3.66 -14.89 7.97
N THR A 385 -4.25 -15.98 8.48
CA THR A 385 -5.70 -16.16 8.56
C THR A 385 -6.30 -15.39 9.74
N LEU A 386 -7.56 -14.98 9.57
CA LEU A 386 -8.35 -14.26 10.56
C LEU A 386 -9.16 -15.24 11.43
N LEU A 387 -9.18 -14.98 12.72
CA LEU A 387 -10.11 -15.59 13.66
C LEU A 387 -10.98 -14.51 14.29
N ALA A 388 -12.26 -14.77 14.45
CA ALA A 388 -13.09 -13.94 15.33
C ALA A 388 -12.44 -13.91 16.72
N ALA A 389 -12.27 -12.73 17.31
CA ALA A 389 -11.92 -12.63 18.71
C ALA A 389 -13.24 -12.62 19.48
N ASP A 390 -13.41 -13.60 20.35
CA ASP A 390 -14.51 -13.68 21.30
C ASP A 390 -14.65 -12.41 22.15
#